data_68c00e455f2a1a5b0486a67afd5b5898
#
_entry.id   68c00e455f2a1a5b0486a67afd5b5898
#
_cell.length_a   1.000
_cell.length_b   1.000
_cell.length_c   1.000
_cell.angle_alpha   90.00
_cell.angle_beta   90.00
_cell.angle_gamma   90.00
#
_symmetry.space_group_name_H-M   'P 1'
#
loop_
_entity.id
_entity.type
_entity.pdbx_description
1 polymer ?
#
loop_
_entity_poly.entity_id
_entity_poly.type
_entity_poly.pdbx_seq_one_letter_code
_entity_poly.pdbx_strand_id
1 'polypeptide(L)'
;MTVPRASRPYMPGYGIVGPDEGRGLLPWSWAEERLTASHNYWVATVWPDGRPHVMPVEGIWHDESLWFTSSVRSRKARNLRADPRTVVTTDNPIEPVVVEGLAEVVRDLGAIAELVARINDKYSSDMTLAFLDPDVNATFRVRPHWVFSLNDKEFTETPTRWEFSDRRRGADTVTEALAKARAAAPRP
;
A
#
# COMPACT_ATOMS: atom_id res chain seq x y z
N MET A 1 10.14 -6.23 14.98
CA MET A 1 9.56 -6.36 13.62
C MET A 1 9.58 -7.80 13.22
N THR A 2 8.45 -8.34 12.76
CA THR A 2 8.38 -9.74 12.28
C THR A 2 8.69 -9.71 10.79
N VAL A 3 9.77 -10.38 10.37
CA VAL A 3 10.13 -10.49 8.96
C VAL A 3 9.00 -11.24 8.24
N PRO A 4 8.40 -10.66 7.18
CA PRO A 4 7.33 -11.33 6.45
C PRO A 4 7.84 -12.59 5.73
N ARG A 5 6.96 -13.57 5.55
CA ARG A 5 7.31 -14.82 4.90
C ARG A 5 7.50 -14.62 3.40
N ALA A 6 8.72 -14.85 2.91
CA ALA A 6 9.03 -14.80 1.48
C ALA A 6 8.65 -16.12 0.78
N SER A 7 8.23 -16.01 -0.46
CA SER A 7 7.92 -17.13 -1.36
C SER A 7 8.05 -16.72 -2.82
N ARG A 8 8.23 -17.71 -3.71
CA ARG A 8 8.17 -17.48 -5.16
C ARG A 8 6.71 -17.23 -5.56
N PRO A 9 6.38 -16.14 -6.29
CA PRO A 9 5.03 -15.93 -6.80
C PRO A 9 4.70 -16.96 -7.90
N TYR A 10 3.42 -17.28 -8.06
CA TYR A 10 2.95 -18.07 -9.17
C TYR A 10 2.90 -17.23 -10.45
N MET A 11 3.85 -17.47 -11.36
CA MET A 11 4.00 -16.73 -12.63
C MET A 11 4.22 -17.73 -13.78
N PRO A 12 3.17 -18.43 -14.22
CA PRO A 12 3.30 -19.45 -15.27
C PRO A 12 3.67 -18.81 -16.62
N GLY A 13 4.54 -19.50 -17.38
CA GLY A 13 4.96 -19.06 -18.71
C GLY A 13 6.11 -18.05 -18.73
N TYR A 14 6.60 -17.59 -17.58
CA TYR A 14 7.69 -16.63 -17.51
C TYR A 14 9.07 -17.24 -17.28
N GLY A 15 9.17 -18.58 -17.17
CA GLY A 15 10.46 -19.27 -16.95
C GLY A 15 11.08 -18.97 -15.58
N ILE A 16 10.25 -18.66 -14.58
CA ILE A 16 10.72 -18.36 -13.22
C ILE A 16 11.28 -19.64 -12.58
N VAL A 17 12.49 -19.55 -12.05
CA VAL A 17 13.17 -20.63 -11.33
C VAL A 17 12.60 -20.85 -9.93
N GLY A 18 12.95 -21.96 -9.31
CA GLY A 18 12.54 -22.27 -7.93
C GLY A 18 13.06 -21.24 -6.91
N PRO A 19 12.52 -21.25 -5.67
CA PRO A 19 12.86 -20.23 -4.66
C PRO A 19 14.33 -20.29 -4.20
N ASP A 20 14.96 -21.45 -4.32
CA ASP A 20 16.35 -21.67 -3.91
C ASP A 20 17.33 -21.78 -5.11
N GLU A 21 16.85 -21.43 -6.31
CA GLU A 21 17.64 -21.48 -7.53
C GLU A 21 18.07 -20.07 -7.98
N GLY A 22 19.14 -19.98 -8.75
CA GLY A 22 19.69 -18.73 -9.24
C GLY A 22 20.12 -17.82 -8.07
N ARG A 23 19.61 -16.57 -8.07
CA ARG A 23 19.83 -15.60 -6.98
C ARG A 23 18.94 -15.85 -5.75
N GLY A 24 17.98 -16.76 -5.86
CA GLY A 24 17.01 -17.04 -4.81
C GLY A 24 15.98 -15.93 -4.60
N LEU A 25 15.35 -15.95 -3.43
CA LEU A 25 14.39 -14.93 -3.04
C LEU A 25 15.09 -13.66 -2.59
N LEU A 26 14.53 -12.48 -2.95
CA LEU A 26 15.01 -11.21 -2.45
C LEU A 26 14.75 -11.10 -0.93
N PRO A 27 15.67 -10.53 -0.13
CA PRO A 27 15.42 -10.26 1.28
C PRO A 27 14.37 -9.14 1.43
N TRP A 28 13.65 -9.13 2.55
CA TRP A 28 12.66 -8.06 2.81
C TRP A 28 13.28 -6.66 2.81
N SER A 29 14.48 -6.51 3.34
CA SER A 29 15.21 -5.24 3.32
C SER A 29 15.34 -4.64 1.92
N TRP A 30 15.44 -5.47 0.89
CA TRP A 30 15.50 -5.01 -0.50
C TRP A 30 14.23 -4.25 -0.91
N ALA A 31 13.05 -4.77 -0.56
CA ALA A 31 11.78 -4.10 -0.84
C ALA A 31 11.58 -2.87 0.06
N GLU A 32 11.94 -2.97 1.34
CA GLU A 32 11.80 -1.88 2.31
C GLU A 32 12.67 -0.66 1.98
N GLU A 33 13.89 -0.88 1.50
CA GLU A 33 14.77 0.19 1.00
C GLU A 33 14.11 0.96 -0.15
N ARG A 34 13.51 0.24 -1.11
CA ARG A 34 12.85 0.86 -2.27
C ARG A 34 11.57 1.57 -1.89
N LEU A 35 10.79 1.00 -0.98
CA LEU A 35 9.62 1.66 -0.42
C LEU A 35 9.99 2.95 0.30
N THR A 36 11.09 2.96 1.05
CA THR A 36 11.55 4.14 1.79
C THR A 36 12.11 5.21 0.84
N ALA A 37 12.89 4.79 -0.16
CA ALA A 37 13.55 5.69 -1.09
C ALA A 37 12.62 6.26 -2.18
N SER A 38 11.50 5.59 -2.48
CA SER A 38 10.58 6.05 -3.54
C SER A 38 10.06 7.44 -3.23
N HIS A 39 10.22 8.36 -4.18
CA HIS A 39 9.74 9.75 -4.03
C HIS A 39 8.22 9.81 -4.16
N ASN A 40 7.66 9.11 -5.13
CA ASN A 40 6.22 9.04 -5.37
C ASN A 40 5.74 7.60 -5.37
N TYR A 41 4.42 7.45 -5.22
CA TYR A 41 3.75 6.16 -5.28
C TYR A 41 2.50 6.26 -6.14
N TRP A 42 2.14 5.18 -6.80
CA TRP A 42 0.88 5.07 -7.52
C TRP A 42 -0.13 4.30 -6.67
N VAL A 43 -1.26 4.94 -6.36
CA VAL A 43 -2.34 4.33 -5.56
C VAL A 43 -3.48 3.94 -6.47
N ALA A 44 -3.74 2.64 -6.54
CA ALA A 44 -4.87 2.05 -7.26
C ALA A 44 -6.04 1.84 -6.29
N THR A 45 -7.21 2.30 -6.68
CA THR A 45 -8.48 2.17 -5.95
C THR A 45 -9.59 1.78 -6.91
N VAL A 46 -10.76 1.41 -6.41
CA VAL A 46 -11.88 0.97 -7.24
C VAL A 46 -13.08 1.91 -7.05
N TRP A 47 -13.68 2.34 -8.15
CA TRP A 47 -14.95 3.06 -8.13
C TRP A 47 -16.10 2.16 -7.63
N PRO A 48 -17.21 2.71 -7.13
CA PRO A 48 -18.37 1.92 -6.72
C PRO A 48 -18.96 1.02 -7.83
N ASP A 49 -18.75 1.39 -9.08
CA ASP A 49 -19.18 0.62 -10.27
C ASP A 49 -18.13 -0.39 -10.76
N GLY A 50 -17.02 -0.56 -10.01
CA GLY A 50 -15.97 -1.53 -10.32
C GLY A 50 -14.85 -1.01 -11.22
N ARG A 51 -14.94 0.21 -11.76
CA ARG A 51 -13.85 0.77 -12.59
C ARG A 51 -12.59 0.99 -11.78
N PRO A 52 -11.40 0.64 -12.30
CA PRO A 52 -10.15 0.97 -11.65
C PRO A 52 -9.87 2.48 -11.72
N HIS A 53 -9.18 2.99 -10.71
CA HIS A 53 -8.74 4.37 -10.61
C HIS A 53 -7.33 4.39 -10.04
N VAL A 54 -6.39 5.01 -10.72
CA VAL A 54 -4.98 5.11 -10.32
C VAL A 54 -4.56 6.57 -10.32
N MET A 55 -3.88 7.00 -9.26
CA MET A 55 -3.32 8.36 -9.15
C MET A 55 -2.00 8.33 -8.38
N PRO A 56 -1.03 9.20 -8.76
CA PRO A 56 0.18 9.36 -7.97
C PRO A 56 -0.12 10.09 -6.65
N VAL A 57 0.70 9.78 -5.66
CA VAL A 57 0.72 10.46 -4.37
C VAL A 57 2.16 10.62 -3.88
N GLU A 58 2.41 11.66 -3.13
CA GLU A 58 3.50 11.71 -2.17
C GLU A 58 3.16 10.80 -0.99
N GLY A 59 4.16 10.12 -0.42
CA GLY A 59 3.90 9.20 0.67
C GLY A 59 5.15 8.86 1.46
N ILE A 60 4.93 8.30 2.62
CA ILE A 60 5.96 7.87 3.56
C ILE A 60 5.79 6.39 3.86
N TRP A 61 6.83 5.60 3.62
CA TRP A 61 6.92 4.26 4.18
C TRP A 61 7.42 4.35 5.62
N HIS A 62 6.58 4.00 6.57
CA HIS A 62 6.90 4.06 7.99
C HIS A 62 6.04 3.04 8.75
N ASP A 63 6.62 2.43 9.78
CA ASP A 63 5.96 1.43 10.63
C ASP A 63 5.26 0.34 9.79
N GLU A 64 6.02 -0.29 8.89
CA GLU A 64 5.56 -1.35 7.98
C GLU A 64 4.28 -0.99 7.21
N SER A 65 4.07 0.29 6.94
CA SER A 65 2.86 0.80 6.28
C SER A 65 3.20 1.94 5.34
N LEU A 66 2.43 2.10 4.29
CA LEU A 66 2.49 3.32 3.49
C LEU A 66 1.49 4.34 4.00
N TRP A 67 1.96 5.57 4.22
CA TRP A 67 1.17 6.69 4.65
C TRP A 67 1.09 7.74 3.55
N PHE A 68 -0.09 8.27 3.28
CA PHE A 68 -0.29 9.38 2.36
C PHE A 68 -1.52 10.19 2.76
N THR A 69 -1.63 11.39 2.20
CA THR A 69 -2.75 12.29 2.43
C THR A 69 -3.49 12.60 1.14
N SER A 70 -4.76 12.94 1.26
CA SER A 70 -5.55 13.35 0.12
C SER A 70 -6.78 14.14 0.57
N SER A 71 -7.20 15.14 -0.23
CA SER A 71 -8.48 15.80 0.03
C SER A 71 -9.60 14.80 0.27
N VAL A 72 -10.41 15.02 1.29
CA VAL A 72 -11.59 14.21 1.61
C VAL A 72 -12.57 14.12 0.43
N ARG A 73 -12.54 15.10 -0.48
CA ARG A 73 -13.38 15.18 -1.68
C ARG A 73 -12.76 14.48 -2.89
N SER A 74 -11.50 14.04 -2.81
CA SER A 74 -10.84 13.36 -3.93
C SER A 74 -11.51 12.03 -4.25
N ARG A 75 -11.37 11.56 -5.50
CA ARG A 75 -11.93 10.27 -5.91
C ARG A 75 -11.34 9.12 -5.10
N LYS A 76 -10.01 9.08 -4.95
CA LYS A 76 -9.33 8.04 -4.19
C LYS A 76 -9.80 7.99 -2.72
N ALA A 77 -10.00 9.15 -2.07
CA ALA A 77 -10.48 9.19 -0.69
C ALA A 77 -11.90 8.65 -0.55
N ARG A 78 -12.78 8.95 -1.51
CA ARG A 78 -14.14 8.40 -1.54
C ARG A 78 -14.15 6.89 -1.82
N ASN A 79 -13.30 6.46 -2.74
CA ASN A 79 -13.17 5.03 -3.07
C ASN A 79 -12.69 4.25 -1.85
N LEU A 80 -11.61 4.67 -1.19
CA LEU A 80 -11.04 3.99 -0.03
C LEU A 80 -11.95 3.96 1.21
N ARG A 81 -12.85 4.92 1.34
CA ARG A 81 -13.88 4.89 2.39
C ARG A 81 -14.97 3.87 2.10
N ALA A 82 -15.28 3.63 0.83
CA ALA A 82 -16.28 2.65 0.39
C ALA A 82 -15.70 1.23 0.32
N ASP A 83 -14.46 1.11 -0.14
CA ASP A 83 -13.72 -0.15 -0.24
C ASP A 83 -12.26 0.12 0.10
N PRO A 84 -11.77 -0.35 1.26
CA PRO A 84 -10.41 -0.07 1.72
C PRO A 84 -9.33 -0.86 0.98
N ARG A 85 -9.68 -1.81 0.10
CA ARG A 85 -8.72 -2.59 -0.67
C ARG A 85 -8.00 -1.67 -1.65
N THR A 86 -6.67 -1.77 -1.66
CA THR A 86 -5.84 -0.92 -2.50
C THR A 86 -4.56 -1.63 -2.89
N VAL A 87 -4.02 -1.23 -4.03
CA VAL A 87 -2.67 -1.56 -4.44
C VAL A 87 -1.87 -0.27 -4.51
N VAL A 88 -0.69 -0.28 -3.93
CA VAL A 88 0.24 0.83 -4.03
C VAL A 88 1.55 0.33 -4.61
N THR A 89 2.12 1.06 -5.56
CA THR A 89 3.41 0.70 -6.14
C THR A 89 4.36 1.90 -6.12
N THR A 90 5.65 1.61 -6.01
CA THR A 90 6.72 2.58 -6.27
C THR A 90 6.68 3.02 -7.74
N ASP A 91 7.33 4.12 -8.07
CA ASP A 91 7.39 4.67 -9.42
C ASP A 91 8.54 4.12 -10.29
N ASN A 92 9.33 3.18 -9.77
CA ASN A 92 10.41 2.52 -10.50
C ASN A 92 9.92 1.20 -11.14
N PRO A 93 9.73 1.13 -12.47
CA PRO A 93 9.26 -0.09 -13.13
C PRO A 93 10.34 -1.17 -13.32
N ILE A 94 11.62 -0.83 -13.14
CA ILE A 94 12.76 -1.77 -13.27
C ILE A 94 12.95 -2.61 -11.99
N GLU A 95 12.67 -1.98 -10.86
CA GLU A 95 12.72 -2.62 -9.55
C GLU A 95 11.43 -2.26 -8.79
N PRO A 96 10.28 -2.72 -9.29
CA PRO A 96 8.99 -2.34 -8.74
C PRO A 96 8.79 -2.98 -7.36
N VAL A 97 8.16 -2.24 -6.46
CA VAL A 97 7.59 -2.81 -5.24
C VAL A 97 6.09 -2.55 -5.25
N VAL A 98 5.32 -3.63 -5.29
CA VAL A 98 3.86 -3.61 -5.32
C VAL A 98 3.32 -4.07 -3.99
N VAL A 99 2.59 -3.21 -3.30
CA VAL A 99 1.98 -3.45 -1.99
C VAL A 99 0.47 -3.64 -2.18
N GLU A 100 -0.03 -4.84 -1.91
CA GLU A 100 -1.47 -5.09 -1.77
C GLU A 100 -1.85 -4.99 -0.30
N GLY A 101 -2.87 -4.19 0.01
CA GLY A 101 -3.23 -3.97 1.40
C GLY A 101 -4.59 -3.31 1.61
N LEU A 102 -4.83 -2.98 2.85
CA LEU A 102 -6.03 -2.26 3.30
C LEU A 102 -5.66 -0.86 3.77
N ALA A 103 -6.36 0.11 3.23
CA ALA A 103 -6.25 1.50 3.67
C ALA A 103 -7.18 1.76 4.85
N GLU A 104 -6.67 2.38 5.90
CA GLU A 104 -7.47 2.89 7.01
C GLU A 104 -7.32 4.42 7.10
N VAL A 105 -8.38 5.09 7.51
CA VAL A 105 -8.34 6.53 7.79
C VAL A 105 -7.80 6.75 9.19
N VAL A 106 -6.69 7.46 9.29
CA VAL A 106 -6.09 7.83 10.58
C VAL A 106 -6.67 9.16 11.04
N ARG A 107 -7.10 9.23 12.31
CA ARG A 107 -7.63 10.45 12.95
C ARG A 107 -6.85 10.83 14.19
N ASP A 108 -5.90 10.00 14.62
CA ASP A 108 -5.04 10.29 15.76
C ASP A 108 -4.10 11.45 15.42
N LEU A 109 -4.23 12.55 16.16
CA LEU A 109 -3.48 13.78 15.91
C LEU A 109 -1.98 13.62 16.18
N GLY A 110 -1.59 12.73 17.09
CA GLY A 110 -0.19 12.44 17.36
C GLY A 110 0.48 11.74 16.17
N ALA A 111 -0.18 10.72 15.62
CA ALA A 111 0.29 10.02 14.42
C ALA A 111 0.30 10.94 13.18
N ILE A 112 -0.68 11.84 13.06
CA ILE A 112 -0.72 12.84 11.97
C ILE A 112 0.45 13.84 12.12
N ALA A 113 0.75 14.29 13.34
CA ALA A 113 1.88 15.20 13.60
C ALA A 113 3.23 14.54 13.24
N GLU A 114 3.41 13.28 13.58
CA GLU A 114 4.59 12.52 13.18
C GLU A 114 4.70 12.40 11.65
N LEU A 115 3.60 12.11 10.97
CA LEU A 115 3.56 12.06 9.51
C LEU A 115 3.95 13.41 8.88
N VAL A 116 3.44 14.53 9.40
CA VAL A 116 3.81 15.89 8.94
C VAL A 116 5.32 16.10 9.01
N ALA A 117 5.94 15.76 10.16
CA ALA A 117 7.39 15.91 10.32
C ALA A 117 8.17 15.08 9.28
N ARG A 118 7.74 13.84 9.01
CA ARG A 118 8.36 12.96 8.01
C ARG A 118 8.17 13.44 6.58
N ILE A 119 6.99 13.97 6.25
CA ILE A 119 6.72 14.57 4.94
C ILE A 119 7.63 15.78 4.73
N ASN A 120 7.71 16.69 5.71
CA ASN A 120 8.55 17.87 5.61
C ASN A 120 10.03 17.51 5.43
N ASP A 121 10.51 16.51 6.15
CA ASP A 121 11.90 16.02 6.01
C ASP A 121 12.14 15.44 4.60
N LYS A 122 11.28 14.51 4.15
CA LYS A 122 11.47 13.81 2.87
C LYS A 122 11.31 14.73 1.66
N TYR A 123 10.33 15.66 1.69
CA TYR A 123 9.96 16.50 0.54
C TYR A 123 10.48 17.93 0.66
N SER A 124 11.24 18.25 1.71
CA SER A 124 11.74 19.61 1.99
C SER A 124 10.59 20.63 1.95
N SER A 125 9.47 20.30 2.58
CA SER A 125 8.26 21.12 2.64
C SER A 125 8.06 21.75 4.02
N ASP A 126 7.13 22.67 4.14
CA ASP A 126 6.74 23.37 5.38
C ASP A 126 5.28 23.10 5.75
N MET A 127 4.79 21.91 5.45
CA MET A 127 3.42 21.48 5.73
C MET A 127 3.11 21.62 7.23
N THR A 128 1.92 22.12 7.54
CA THR A 128 1.45 22.28 8.92
C THR A 128 0.33 21.30 9.26
N LEU A 129 0.07 21.08 10.55
CA LEU A 129 -1.06 20.28 11.01
C LEU A 129 -2.42 20.81 10.51
N ALA A 130 -2.55 22.11 10.33
CA ALA A 130 -3.78 22.73 9.81
C ALA A 130 -4.07 22.27 8.36
N PHE A 131 -3.04 21.98 7.56
CA PHE A 131 -3.21 21.41 6.22
C PHE A 131 -3.76 19.98 6.29
N LEU A 132 -3.42 19.22 7.32
CA LEU A 132 -3.89 17.85 7.53
C LEU A 132 -5.13 17.77 8.46
N ASP A 133 -5.91 18.86 8.57
CA ASP A 133 -7.21 18.81 9.21
C ASP A 133 -8.05 17.65 8.64
N PRO A 134 -8.46 16.67 9.46
CA PRO A 134 -9.17 15.48 9.00
C PRO A 134 -10.50 15.74 8.28
N ASP A 135 -11.07 16.93 8.44
CA ASP A 135 -12.29 17.34 7.74
C ASP A 135 -12.02 17.88 6.33
N VAL A 136 -10.78 18.24 6.04
CA VAL A 136 -10.33 18.76 4.74
C VAL A 136 -9.47 17.74 4.00
N ASN A 137 -8.49 17.15 4.69
CA ASN A 137 -7.56 16.17 4.16
C ASN A 137 -7.57 14.88 4.99
N ALA A 138 -7.94 13.79 4.36
CA ALA A 138 -7.85 12.47 4.98
C ALA A 138 -6.40 11.97 4.96
N THR A 139 -5.94 11.50 6.10
CA THR A 139 -4.71 10.74 6.24
C THR A 139 -5.02 9.26 6.13
N PHE A 140 -4.34 8.57 5.24
CA PHE A 140 -4.48 7.13 5.02
C PHE A 140 -3.22 6.42 5.45
N ARG A 141 -3.39 5.26 6.10
CA ARG A 141 -2.36 4.26 6.33
C ARG A 141 -2.75 2.99 5.60
N VAL A 142 -1.89 2.52 4.70
CA VAL A 142 -2.06 1.26 3.98
C VAL A 142 -1.23 0.19 4.66
N ARG A 143 -1.90 -0.79 5.25
CA ARG A 143 -1.26 -1.97 5.85
C ARG A 143 -1.13 -3.05 4.80
N PRO A 144 0.07 -3.55 4.51
CA PRO A 144 0.26 -4.62 3.53
C PRO A 144 -0.32 -5.94 4.02
N HIS A 145 -0.92 -6.68 3.11
CA HIS A 145 -1.14 -8.10 3.22
C HIS A 145 -0.05 -8.86 2.49
N TRP A 146 0.23 -8.39 1.28
CA TRP A 146 1.22 -8.95 0.41
C TRP A 146 2.05 -7.84 -0.20
N VAL A 147 3.32 -8.15 -0.41
CA VAL A 147 4.21 -7.30 -1.18
C VAL A 147 4.86 -8.17 -2.24
N PHE A 148 4.89 -7.67 -3.46
CA PHE A 148 5.59 -8.30 -4.58
C PHE A 148 6.72 -7.39 -5.05
N SER A 149 7.82 -8.02 -5.49
CA SER A 149 8.89 -7.31 -6.15
C SER A 149 9.75 -8.25 -7.02
N LEU A 150 10.52 -7.64 -7.90
CA LEU A 150 11.53 -8.29 -8.72
C LEU A 150 12.64 -7.29 -9.08
N ASN A 151 13.78 -7.81 -9.54
CA ASN A 151 14.79 -7.06 -10.27
C ASN A 151 14.69 -7.45 -11.75
N ASP A 152 14.38 -6.49 -12.63
CA ASP A 152 14.20 -6.75 -14.07
C ASP A 152 15.44 -7.36 -14.74
N LYS A 153 16.64 -6.99 -14.31
CA LYS A 153 17.89 -7.55 -14.84
C LYS A 153 18.08 -9.03 -14.52
N GLU A 154 17.38 -9.53 -13.50
CA GLU A 154 17.39 -10.90 -13.03
C GLU A 154 15.95 -11.44 -12.93
N PHE A 155 15.18 -11.13 -13.97
CA PHE A 155 13.73 -11.32 -14.01
C PHE A 155 13.28 -12.74 -13.69
N THR A 156 13.99 -13.78 -14.16
CA THR A 156 13.61 -15.18 -13.91
C THR A 156 14.01 -15.68 -12.53
N GLU A 157 14.96 -15.00 -11.86
CA GLU A 157 15.59 -15.46 -10.63
C GLU A 157 15.11 -14.77 -9.37
N THR A 158 14.58 -13.55 -9.50
CA THR A 158 14.33 -12.66 -8.35
C THR A 158 12.87 -12.42 -7.98
N PRO A 159 11.84 -12.76 -8.78
CA PRO A 159 10.47 -12.51 -8.36
C PRO A 159 10.20 -13.05 -6.96
N THR A 160 9.81 -12.18 -6.05
CA THR A 160 9.58 -12.52 -4.65
C THR A 160 8.28 -11.92 -4.16
N ARG A 161 7.54 -12.70 -3.40
CA ARG A 161 6.33 -12.27 -2.70
C ARG A 161 6.52 -12.46 -1.21
N TRP A 162 6.18 -11.43 -0.44
CA TRP A 162 6.17 -11.48 1.02
C TRP A 162 4.73 -11.45 1.53
N GLU A 163 4.44 -12.31 2.50
CA GLU A 163 3.14 -12.41 3.18
C GLU A 163 3.27 -11.95 4.63
N PHE A 164 2.38 -11.06 5.05
CA PHE A 164 2.33 -10.51 6.41
C PHE A 164 1.29 -11.28 7.23
N SER A 165 1.73 -12.18 8.12
CA SER A 165 0.90 -13.18 8.80
C SER A 165 -0.10 -12.64 9.83
N ASP A 166 0.15 -11.51 10.45
CA ASP A 166 -0.70 -10.95 11.52
C ASP A 166 -1.97 -10.22 11.02
N ARG A 167 -2.18 -10.17 9.71
CA ARG A 167 -3.20 -9.29 9.11
C ARG A 167 -4.37 -10.03 8.46
N ARG A 168 -4.41 -11.36 8.53
CA ARG A 168 -5.54 -12.16 8.02
C ARG A 168 -6.83 -11.88 8.79
N ARG A 169 -6.77 -11.62 10.10
CA ARG A 169 -7.95 -11.25 10.91
C ARG A 169 -8.61 -9.96 10.44
N GLY A 170 -7.84 -9.00 9.92
CA GLY A 170 -8.39 -7.77 9.35
C GLY A 170 -9.11 -7.96 8.01
N ALA A 171 -8.62 -8.87 7.16
CA ALA A 171 -9.25 -9.16 5.87
C ALA A 171 -10.61 -9.86 6.04
N ASP A 172 -10.70 -10.83 6.94
CA ASP A 172 -11.95 -11.52 7.27
C ASP A 172 -12.96 -10.54 7.88
N THR A 173 -12.52 -9.68 8.80
CA THR A 173 -13.35 -8.65 9.45
C THR A 173 -13.84 -7.60 8.45
N VAL A 174 -13.01 -7.22 7.46
CA VAL A 174 -13.41 -6.26 6.41
C VAL A 174 -14.37 -6.91 5.42
N THR A 175 -14.16 -8.16 5.04
CA THR A 175 -15.09 -8.91 4.19
C THR A 175 -16.45 -9.05 4.87
N GLU A 176 -16.49 -9.35 6.17
CA GLU A 176 -17.71 -9.36 6.96
C GLU A 176 -18.36 -7.97 7.10
N ALA A 177 -17.56 -6.93 7.32
CA ALA A 177 -18.05 -5.56 7.42
C ALA A 177 -18.65 -5.07 6.09
N LEU A 178 -18.01 -5.38 4.96
CA LEU A 178 -18.52 -5.08 3.63
C LEU A 178 -19.77 -5.87 3.30
N ALA A 179 -19.86 -7.14 3.73
CA ALA A 179 -21.07 -7.95 3.58
C ALA A 179 -22.22 -7.35 4.39
N LYS A 180 -21.97 -6.92 5.63
CA LYS A 180 -22.97 -6.23 6.48
C LYS A 180 -23.40 -4.89 5.88
N ALA A 181 -22.47 -4.09 5.38
CA ALA A 181 -22.78 -2.79 4.76
C ALA A 181 -23.63 -2.95 3.49
N ARG A 182 -23.33 -3.95 2.66
CA ARG A 182 -24.14 -4.29 1.46
C ARG A 182 -25.53 -4.81 1.81
N ALA A 183 -25.65 -5.56 2.90
CA ALA A 183 -26.95 -6.08 3.37
C ALA A 183 -27.83 -4.98 3.99
N ALA A 184 -27.23 -3.90 4.51
CA ALA A 184 -27.94 -2.77 5.13
C ALA A 184 -28.28 -1.64 4.13
N ALA A 185 -27.79 -1.69 2.90
CA ALA A 185 -28.13 -0.69 1.88
C ALA A 185 -29.58 -0.85 1.44
N PRO A 186 -30.39 0.23 1.41
CA PRO A 186 -31.76 0.17 0.89
C PRO A 186 -31.72 -0.29 -0.58
N ARG A 187 -32.57 -1.25 -0.91
CA ARG A 187 -32.74 -1.67 -2.31
C ARG A 187 -33.38 -0.54 -3.09
N PRO A 188 -32.94 -0.30 -4.35
CA PRO A 188 -33.51 0.75 -5.20
C PRO A 188 -34.99 0.57 -5.48
#